data_41efd199b8bcec6253945c89d456a087
#
_entry.id   41efd199b8bcec6253945c89d456a087
#
_cell.length_a   1.000
_cell.length_b   1.000
_cell.length_c   1.000
_cell.angle_alpha   90.00
_cell.angle_beta   90.00
_cell.angle_gamma   90.00
#
_symmetry.space_group_name_H-M   'P 1'
#
loop_
_entity.id
_entity.type
_entity.pdbx_description
1 polymer ?
#
loop_
_entity_poly.entity_id
_entity_poly.type
_entity_poly.pdbx_seq_one_letter_code
_entity_poly.pdbx_strand_id
1 'polypeptide(L)'
;MKSSYYEKIGDKAENINTEIPFDLPDDWEFVRLKEIWELISGRDLSPSEYNADGTGIPYITGASNFINGKVELARWTPSPQVLTKVGDLLLTCKGTIGEMAFNDFGSAHIARQIMAIRNIYDLNSKYLALCIGFYMHKIKDSAKGLIPGISREDILNLILPIPPEQYQTQVVHQVERINRLLSSIEKSLS
;
A
#
# COMPACT_ATOMS: atom_id res chain seq x y z
N MET A 1 16.23 -18.63 22.60
CA MET A 1 17.27 -18.37 21.57
C MET A 1 16.70 -17.34 20.63
N LYS A 2 17.49 -16.32 20.23
CA LYS A 2 17.04 -15.44 19.14
C LYS A 2 17.08 -16.23 17.84
N SER A 3 15.99 -16.26 17.11
CA SER A 3 15.94 -16.84 15.77
C SER A 3 16.87 -16.08 14.83
N SER A 4 17.55 -16.76 13.93
CA SER A 4 18.38 -16.13 12.89
C SER A 4 17.67 -16.26 11.56
N TYR A 5 17.42 -15.14 10.91
CA TYR A 5 16.71 -15.06 9.64
C TYR A 5 17.67 -14.87 8.48
N TYR A 6 17.46 -15.62 7.42
CA TYR A 6 18.27 -15.59 6.20
C TYR A 6 17.37 -15.45 4.98
N GLU A 7 17.70 -14.51 4.09
CA GLU A 7 17.10 -14.43 2.77
C GLU A 7 17.93 -15.26 1.79
N LYS A 8 17.28 -16.14 1.03
CA LYS A 8 17.94 -16.93 -0.01
C LYS A 8 17.68 -16.31 -1.38
N ILE A 9 18.75 -15.84 -2.03
CA ILE A 9 18.71 -15.28 -3.39
C ILE A 9 19.58 -16.19 -4.30
N GLY A 10 18.93 -17.03 -5.11
CA GLY A 10 19.63 -18.08 -5.86
C GLY A 10 20.34 -19.06 -4.93
N ASP A 11 21.67 -19.21 -5.08
CA ASP A 11 22.49 -20.09 -4.26
C ASP A 11 23.11 -19.39 -3.04
N LYS A 12 22.88 -18.10 -2.85
CA LYS A 12 23.41 -17.31 -1.74
C LYS A 12 22.37 -17.14 -0.65
N ALA A 13 22.81 -17.25 0.62
CA ALA A 13 21.99 -16.92 1.78
C ALA A 13 22.63 -15.72 2.51
N GLU A 14 21.86 -14.66 2.69
CA GLU A 14 22.27 -13.45 3.40
C GLU A 14 21.51 -13.33 4.72
N ASN A 15 22.23 -12.95 5.78
CA ASN A 15 21.62 -12.73 7.08
C ASN A 15 20.86 -11.39 7.08
N ILE A 16 19.57 -11.42 7.37
CA ILE A 16 18.66 -10.26 7.37
C ILE A 16 18.18 -9.87 8.77
N ASN A 17 18.81 -10.35 9.84
CA ASN A 17 18.37 -10.07 11.21
C ASN A 17 18.24 -8.59 11.54
N THR A 18 19.03 -7.72 10.91
CA THR A 18 18.97 -6.26 11.12
C THR A 18 17.74 -5.61 10.47
N GLU A 19 17.12 -6.28 9.51
CA GLU A 19 15.94 -5.82 8.80
C GLU A 19 14.64 -6.33 9.47
N ILE A 20 14.73 -7.42 10.24
CA ILE A 20 13.58 -8.07 10.88
C ILE A 20 13.10 -7.23 12.07
N PRO A 21 11.84 -6.79 12.10
CA PRO A 21 11.33 -5.92 13.15
C PRO A 21 10.99 -6.65 14.46
N PHE A 22 10.69 -7.95 14.41
CA PHE A 22 10.28 -8.80 15.54
C PHE A 22 10.42 -10.28 15.19
N ASP A 23 10.44 -11.17 16.19
CA ASP A 23 10.43 -12.62 15.97
C ASP A 23 9.02 -13.09 15.56
N LEU A 24 8.95 -14.10 14.68
CA LEU A 24 7.69 -14.71 14.22
C LEU A 24 7.36 -15.99 14.98
N PRO A 25 6.07 -16.35 15.08
CA PRO A 25 5.63 -17.73 15.37
C PRO A 25 6.20 -18.73 14.34
N ASP A 26 6.31 -20.01 14.74
CA ASP A 26 6.96 -21.05 13.93
C ASP A 26 6.27 -21.34 12.59
N ASP A 27 4.98 -21.01 12.46
CA ASP A 27 4.18 -21.23 11.26
C ASP A 27 4.00 -19.99 10.38
N TRP A 28 4.77 -18.90 10.67
CA TRP A 28 4.79 -17.66 9.90
C TRP A 28 6.10 -17.51 9.16
N GLU A 29 6.05 -16.84 8.02
CA GLU A 29 7.24 -16.54 7.21
C GLU A 29 7.38 -15.05 6.93
N PHE A 30 8.61 -14.57 6.80
CA PHE A 30 8.89 -13.25 6.25
C PHE A 30 9.07 -13.35 4.73
N VAL A 31 8.37 -12.49 3.99
CA VAL A 31 8.44 -12.43 2.53
C VAL A 31 8.62 -10.98 2.08
N ARG A 32 9.49 -10.73 1.10
CA ARG A 32 9.58 -9.39 0.51
C ARG A 32 8.35 -9.10 -0.34
N LEU A 33 7.87 -7.86 -0.28
CA LEU A 33 6.68 -7.45 -1.03
C LEU A 33 6.82 -7.74 -2.53
N LYS A 34 8.00 -7.52 -3.11
CA LYS A 34 8.28 -7.79 -4.54
C LYS A 34 8.02 -9.23 -4.97
N GLU A 35 8.05 -10.19 -4.04
CA GLU A 35 7.84 -11.61 -4.33
C GLU A 35 6.34 -11.98 -4.40
N ILE A 36 5.49 -11.16 -3.78
CA ILE A 36 4.06 -11.47 -3.62
C ILE A 36 3.13 -10.44 -4.27
N TRP A 37 3.67 -9.27 -4.72
CA TRP A 37 2.86 -8.22 -5.30
C TRP A 37 3.51 -7.56 -6.52
N GLU A 38 2.64 -7.12 -7.43
CA GLU A 38 3.02 -6.25 -8.54
C GLU A 38 2.90 -4.78 -8.09
N LEU A 39 3.95 -3.99 -8.31
CA LEU A 39 3.94 -2.55 -8.06
C LEU A 39 3.86 -1.77 -9.38
N ILE A 40 2.78 -1.02 -9.54
CA ILE A 40 2.47 -0.23 -10.73
C ILE A 40 2.72 1.25 -10.41
N SER A 41 3.61 1.89 -11.15
CA SER A 41 3.86 3.34 -11.02
C SER A 41 2.95 4.12 -11.94
N GLY A 42 2.37 5.19 -11.40
CA GLY A 42 1.55 6.11 -12.19
C GLY A 42 2.36 7.00 -13.14
N ARG A 43 1.65 7.64 -14.06
CA ARG A 43 2.17 8.61 -15.04
C ARG A 43 1.28 9.83 -15.08
N ASP A 44 1.90 11.01 -15.24
CA ASP A 44 1.14 12.23 -15.45
C ASP A 44 0.62 12.30 -16.88
N LEU A 45 -0.57 12.85 -17.02
CA LEU A 45 -1.16 13.24 -18.30
C LEU A 45 -1.03 14.74 -18.51
N SER A 46 -0.92 15.17 -19.76
CA SER A 46 -1.00 16.58 -20.11
C SER A 46 -2.43 17.11 -19.92
N PRO A 47 -2.62 18.43 -19.72
CA PRO A 47 -3.94 19.00 -19.48
C PRO A 47 -4.98 18.71 -20.57
N SER A 48 -4.55 18.47 -21.80
CA SER A 48 -5.43 18.12 -22.94
C SER A 48 -5.88 16.65 -22.95
N GLU A 49 -5.29 15.78 -22.12
CA GLU A 49 -5.57 14.35 -22.08
C GLU A 49 -6.58 13.95 -20.99
N TYR A 50 -7.05 14.91 -20.18
CA TYR A 50 -8.03 14.64 -19.14
C TYR A 50 -9.08 15.76 -19.04
N ASN A 51 -10.19 15.48 -18.37
CA ASN A 51 -11.34 16.36 -18.23
C ASN A 51 -11.95 16.29 -16.82
N ALA A 52 -12.99 17.10 -16.58
CA ALA A 52 -13.80 17.09 -15.36
C ALA A 52 -15.27 16.78 -15.62
N ASP A 53 -15.66 16.42 -16.85
CA ASP A 53 -17.02 16.16 -17.28
C ASP A 53 -17.42 14.68 -17.23
N GLY A 54 -16.49 13.80 -16.82
CA GLY A 54 -16.75 12.37 -16.70
C GLY A 54 -16.45 11.54 -17.96
N THR A 55 -15.83 12.14 -18.97
CA THR A 55 -15.54 11.42 -20.22
C THR A 55 -14.31 10.52 -20.07
N GLY A 56 -14.50 9.21 -20.23
CA GLY A 56 -13.46 8.20 -20.11
C GLY A 56 -13.43 7.48 -18.77
N ILE A 57 -12.24 7.04 -18.33
CA ILE A 57 -12.04 6.40 -17.03
C ILE A 57 -11.53 7.39 -15.98
N PRO A 58 -11.74 7.13 -14.67
CA PRO A 58 -11.20 7.98 -13.61
C PRO A 58 -9.69 8.20 -13.73
N TYR A 59 -9.25 9.42 -13.43
CA TYR A 59 -7.85 9.82 -13.32
C TYR A 59 -7.56 10.31 -11.91
N ILE A 60 -6.81 9.53 -11.14
CA ILE A 60 -6.43 9.81 -9.76
C ILE A 60 -5.12 10.58 -9.76
N THR A 61 -5.15 11.84 -9.36
CA THR A 61 -4.04 12.77 -9.54
C THR A 61 -3.09 12.87 -8.36
N GLY A 62 -3.54 12.57 -7.15
CA GLY A 62 -2.72 12.69 -5.95
C GLY A 62 -3.51 12.57 -4.65
N ALA A 63 -2.90 13.00 -3.55
CA ALA A 63 -3.46 12.88 -2.21
C ALA A 63 -4.81 13.58 -2.01
N SER A 64 -5.12 14.62 -2.78
CA SER A 64 -6.42 15.30 -2.75
C SER A 64 -7.60 14.41 -3.12
N ASN A 65 -7.34 13.28 -3.77
CA ASN A 65 -8.37 12.28 -4.06
C ASN A 65 -8.62 11.33 -2.88
N PHE A 66 -7.76 11.32 -1.85
CA PHE A 66 -7.86 10.38 -0.73
C PHE A 66 -8.57 11.04 0.45
N ILE A 67 -9.82 10.66 0.72
CA ILE A 67 -10.63 11.23 1.79
C ILE A 67 -11.18 10.11 2.67
N ASN A 68 -10.81 10.11 3.93
CA ASN A 68 -11.26 9.10 4.91
C ASN A 68 -11.04 7.64 4.45
N GLY A 69 -9.88 7.35 3.84
CA GLY A 69 -9.51 6.01 3.35
C GLY A 69 -10.28 5.56 2.09
N LYS A 70 -10.92 6.49 1.39
CA LYS A 70 -11.60 6.27 0.10
C LYS A 70 -11.04 7.18 -0.97
N VAL A 71 -11.29 6.83 -2.23
CA VAL A 71 -10.94 7.66 -3.38
C VAL A 71 -12.15 8.44 -3.86
N GLU A 72 -12.02 9.77 -3.88
CA GLU A 72 -12.99 10.65 -4.52
C GLU A 72 -12.56 10.97 -5.96
N LEU A 73 -13.50 10.77 -6.89
CA LEU A 73 -13.26 10.95 -8.31
C LEU A 73 -13.58 12.39 -8.72
N ALA A 74 -12.60 13.07 -9.33
CA ALA A 74 -12.74 14.46 -9.75
C ALA A 74 -12.26 14.72 -11.20
N ARG A 75 -11.54 13.76 -11.79
CA ARG A 75 -11.00 13.85 -13.15
C ARG A 75 -11.13 12.54 -13.88
N TRP A 76 -11.20 12.62 -15.22
CA TRP A 76 -11.35 11.47 -16.12
C TRP A 76 -10.44 11.62 -17.34
N THR A 77 -10.11 10.50 -17.97
CA THR A 77 -9.31 10.49 -19.18
C THR A 77 -9.83 9.46 -20.20
N PRO A 78 -9.99 9.85 -21.47
CA PRO A 78 -10.25 8.90 -22.56
C PRO A 78 -8.98 8.21 -23.07
N SER A 79 -7.77 8.66 -22.61
CA SER A 79 -6.47 8.19 -23.10
C SER A 79 -5.58 7.69 -21.95
N PRO A 80 -5.97 6.65 -21.21
CA PRO A 80 -5.20 6.13 -20.09
C PRO A 80 -3.90 5.48 -20.57
N GLN A 81 -2.79 5.73 -19.84
CA GLN A 81 -1.48 5.11 -20.11
C GLN A 81 -1.13 4.04 -19.07
N VAL A 82 -1.68 4.14 -17.87
CA VAL A 82 -1.49 3.20 -16.76
C VAL A 82 -2.86 2.82 -16.21
N LEU A 83 -3.10 1.52 -16.04
CA LEU A 83 -4.41 1.01 -15.60
C LEU A 83 -4.32 0.30 -14.26
N THR A 84 -5.13 0.77 -13.32
CA THR A 84 -5.43 0.05 -12.09
C THR A 84 -6.68 -0.83 -12.27
N LYS A 85 -6.88 -1.77 -11.34
CA LYS A 85 -8.03 -2.68 -11.29
C LYS A 85 -8.71 -2.59 -9.93
N VAL A 86 -9.95 -3.05 -9.85
CA VAL A 86 -10.63 -3.27 -8.57
C VAL A 86 -9.77 -4.18 -7.69
N GLY A 87 -9.62 -3.80 -6.42
CA GLY A 87 -8.80 -4.50 -5.45
C GLY A 87 -7.34 -4.04 -5.36
N ASP A 88 -6.84 -3.25 -6.32
CA ASP A 88 -5.51 -2.64 -6.19
C ASP A 88 -5.49 -1.68 -4.99
N LEU A 89 -4.44 -1.76 -4.16
CA LEU A 89 -4.19 -0.79 -3.09
C LEU A 89 -3.44 0.42 -3.67
N LEU A 90 -4.06 1.58 -3.65
CA LEU A 90 -3.47 2.85 -4.07
C LEU A 90 -2.72 3.48 -2.91
N LEU A 91 -1.50 3.94 -3.15
CA LEU A 91 -0.62 4.56 -2.17
C LEU A 91 -0.06 5.87 -2.72
N THR A 92 -0.22 6.97 -2.00
CA THR A 92 0.42 8.24 -2.37
C THR A 92 1.91 8.21 -2.04
N CYS A 93 2.75 8.53 -3.03
CA CYS A 93 4.20 8.39 -2.93
C CYS A 93 4.98 9.70 -3.15
N LYS A 94 4.32 10.81 -3.50
CA LYS A 94 4.94 12.14 -3.66
C LYS A 94 4.01 13.24 -3.15
N GLY A 95 4.59 14.29 -2.60
CA GLY A 95 3.86 15.36 -1.94
C GLY A 95 3.35 14.91 -0.55
N THR A 96 2.05 14.79 -0.36
CA THR A 96 1.51 14.11 0.82
C THR A 96 1.64 12.61 0.61
N ILE A 97 2.56 11.99 1.34
CA ILE A 97 2.92 10.57 1.20
C ILE A 97 2.20 9.69 2.21
N GLY A 98 1.92 8.43 1.82
CA GLY A 98 1.45 7.37 2.71
C GLY A 98 -0.06 7.37 2.96
N GLU A 99 -0.86 8.11 2.17
CA GLU A 99 -2.31 7.89 2.13
C GLU A 99 -2.60 6.63 1.33
N MET A 100 -3.51 5.80 1.83
CA MET A 100 -3.87 4.53 1.21
C MET A 100 -5.39 4.39 1.07
N ALA A 101 -5.80 3.84 -0.07
CA ALA A 101 -7.19 3.45 -0.31
C ALA A 101 -7.24 2.30 -1.31
N PHE A 102 -8.24 1.42 -1.20
CA PHE A 102 -8.49 0.42 -2.24
C PHE A 102 -9.23 1.04 -3.42
N ASN A 103 -8.85 0.61 -4.62
CA ASN A 103 -9.64 0.87 -5.80
C ASN A 103 -10.89 -0.04 -5.78
N ASP A 104 -12.06 0.53 -5.53
CA ASP A 104 -13.36 -0.16 -5.50
C ASP A 104 -14.31 0.27 -6.62
N PHE A 105 -13.84 1.12 -7.55
CA PHE A 105 -14.68 1.80 -8.55
C PHE A 105 -14.38 1.40 -10.01
N GLY A 106 -13.48 0.46 -10.28
CA GLY A 106 -13.16 -0.03 -11.62
C GLY A 106 -11.78 0.35 -12.11
N SER A 107 -11.56 0.29 -13.44
CA SER A 107 -10.29 0.72 -14.02
C SER A 107 -10.11 2.22 -13.87
N ALA A 108 -8.91 2.65 -13.47
CA ALA A 108 -8.54 4.06 -13.39
C ALA A 108 -7.10 4.28 -13.86
N HIS A 109 -6.82 5.47 -14.33
CA HIS A 109 -5.47 5.97 -14.55
C HIS A 109 -4.95 6.63 -13.27
N ILE A 110 -3.66 6.46 -12.94
CA ILE A 110 -3.02 7.09 -11.78
C ILE A 110 -1.85 7.96 -12.21
N ALA A 111 -1.72 9.13 -11.57
CA ALA A 111 -0.61 10.05 -11.78
C ALA A 111 0.65 9.56 -11.07
N ARG A 112 1.81 10.15 -11.41
CA ARG A 112 3.13 9.81 -10.83
C ARG A 112 3.24 10.00 -9.31
N GLN A 113 2.27 10.68 -8.68
CA GLN A 113 2.17 10.83 -7.22
C GLN A 113 1.63 9.59 -6.54
N ILE A 114 1.16 8.60 -7.30
CA ILE A 114 0.50 7.40 -6.80
C ILE A 114 1.18 6.16 -7.35
N MET A 115 1.30 5.14 -6.52
CA MET A 115 1.58 3.76 -6.89
C MET A 115 0.35 2.91 -6.62
N ALA A 116 0.14 1.89 -7.44
CA ALA A 116 -0.84 0.85 -7.16
C ALA A 116 -0.10 -0.46 -6.84
N ILE A 117 -0.55 -1.12 -5.78
CA ILE A 117 -0.01 -2.39 -5.30
C ILE A 117 -1.07 -3.45 -5.58
N ARG A 118 -0.76 -4.37 -6.49
CA ARG A 118 -1.68 -5.40 -6.98
C ARG A 118 -1.38 -6.74 -6.33
N ASN A 119 -2.40 -7.30 -5.69
CA ASN A 119 -2.35 -8.65 -5.16
C ASN A 119 -2.43 -9.68 -6.30
N ILE A 120 -1.40 -10.52 -6.44
CA ILE A 120 -1.30 -11.52 -7.52
C ILE A 120 -1.43 -12.96 -7.03
N TYR A 121 -1.46 -13.18 -5.70
CA TYR A 121 -1.53 -14.51 -5.09
C TYR A 121 -2.76 -14.73 -4.21
N ASP A 122 -3.79 -13.90 -4.37
CA ASP A 122 -5.06 -13.99 -3.63
C ASP A 122 -4.92 -13.97 -2.10
N LEU A 123 -3.88 -13.31 -1.59
CA LEU A 123 -3.69 -13.07 -0.17
C LEU A 123 -4.74 -12.08 0.35
N ASN A 124 -4.96 -12.04 1.65
CA ASN A 124 -5.87 -11.06 2.24
C ASN A 124 -5.34 -9.63 2.06
N SER A 125 -5.91 -8.88 1.09
CA SER A 125 -5.44 -7.53 0.74
C SER A 125 -5.54 -6.55 1.91
N LYS A 126 -6.54 -6.69 2.80
CA LYS A 126 -6.65 -5.84 4.00
C LYS A 126 -5.51 -6.13 4.98
N TYR A 127 -5.15 -7.41 5.17
CA TYR A 127 -4.00 -7.77 6.00
C TYR A 127 -2.72 -7.13 5.47
N LEU A 128 -2.51 -7.21 4.18
CA LEU A 128 -1.34 -6.63 3.53
C LEU A 128 -1.33 -5.10 3.62
N ALA A 129 -2.47 -4.44 3.51
CA ALA A 129 -2.58 -3.00 3.76
C ALA A 129 -2.20 -2.62 5.20
N LEU A 130 -2.57 -3.45 6.19
CA LEU A 130 -2.14 -3.27 7.59
C LEU A 130 -0.62 -3.40 7.73
N CYS A 131 0.00 -4.38 7.07
CA CYS A 131 1.46 -4.54 7.08
C CYS A 131 2.16 -3.32 6.49
N ILE A 132 1.71 -2.79 5.35
CA ILE A 132 2.28 -1.57 4.76
C ILE A 132 2.07 -0.38 5.70
N GLY A 133 0.87 -0.25 6.30
CA GLY A 133 0.56 0.79 7.27
C GLY A 133 1.52 0.79 8.47
N PHE A 134 1.88 -0.39 8.97
CA PHE A 134 2.87 -0.54 10.04
C PHE A 134 4.24 0.06 9.67
N TYR A 135 4.70 -0.16 8.44
CA TYR A 135 5.97 0.39 7.97
C TYR A 135 5.89 1.87 7.59
N MET A 136 4.70 2.42 7.38
CA MET A 136 4.53 3.79 6.87
C MET A 136 5.16 4.85 7.78
N HIS A 137 5.14 4.66 9.10
CA HIS A 137 5.82 5.57 10.02
C HIS A 137 7.32 5.62 9.74
N LYS A 138 7.96 4.46 9.63
CA LYS A 138 9.40 4.34 9.35
C LYS A 138 9.75 4.91 7.98
N ILE A 139 8.93 4.65 6.97
CA ILE A 139 9.12 5.17 5.61
C ILE A 139 8.96 6.69 5.57
N LYS A 140 7.94 7.24 6.22
CA LYS A 140 7.72 8.70 6.32
C LYS A 140 8.88 9.40 7.04
N ASP A 141 9.42 8.78 8.08
CA ASP A 141 10.57 9.32 8.83
C ASP A 141 11.86 9.32 7.99
N SER A 142 12.06 8.33 7.15
CA SER A 142 13.19 8.24 6.22
C SER A 142 13.08 9.22 5.05
N ALA A 143 11.86 9.51 4.62
CA ALA A 143 11.55 10.38 3.50
C ALA A 143 11.65 11.89 3.81
N LYS A 144 12.18 12.27 4.99
CA LYS A 144 12.38 13.68 5.41
C LYS A 144 13.50 14.33 4.61
N GLY A 145 13.18 14.79 3.39
CA GLY A 145 14.04 15.59 2.52
C GLY A 145 13.36 16.87 2.08
N LEU A 146 14.02 17.66 1.24
CA LEU A 146 13.45 18.88 0.63
C LEU A 146 12.14 18.60 -0.13
N ILE A 147 12.00 17.42 -0.72
CA ILE A 147 10.77 16.94 -1.36
C ILE A 147 10.51 15.50 -0.85
N PRO A 148 9.57 15.31 0.08
CA PRO A 148 9.23 13.99 0.57
C PRO A 148 8.75 13.07 -0.57
N GLY A 149 9.29 11.86 -0.62
CA GLY A 149 8.90 10.86 -1.62
C GLY A 149 9.19 9.45 -1.13
N ILE A 150 8.37 8.51 -1.59
CA ILE A 150 8.54 7.08 -1.40
C ILE A 150 8.98 6.51 -2.75
N SER A 151 10.12 5.85 -2.80
CA SER A 151 10.59 5.16 -4.02
C SER A 151 9.91 3.81 -4.20
N ARG A 152 10.05 3.23 -5.38
CA ARG A 152 9.60 1.85 -5.64
C ARG A 152 10.31 0.85 -4.74
N GLU A 153 11.60 1.02 -4.56
CA GLU A 153 12.48 0.17 -3.76
C GLU A 153 12.10 0.20 -2.29
N ASP A 154 11.68 1.35 -1.76
CA ASP A 154 11.18 1.47 -0.38
C ASP A 154 9.96 0.57 -0.13
N ILE A 155 9.12 0.37 -1.13
CA ILE A 155 7.94 -0.48 -1.03
C ILE A 155 8.28 -1.94 -1.38
N LEU A 156 8.97 -2.19 -2.48
CA LEU A 156 9.26 -3.54 -2.96
C LEU A 156 10.14 -4.35 -2.01
N ASN A 157 11.03 -3.68 -1.27
CA ASN A 157 11.92 -4.32 -0.31
C ASN A 157 11.34 -4.46 1.10
N LEU A 158 10.09 -4.03 1.35
CA LEU A 158 9.45 -4.29 2.64
C LEU A 158 9.39 -5.79 2.91
N ILE A 159 9.78 -6.17 4.13
CA ILE A 159 9.72 -7.54 4.61
C ILE A 159 8.43 -7.69 5.42
N LEU A 160 7.51 -8.48 4.89
CA LEU A 160 6.17 -8.65 5.46
C LEU A 160 6.05 -10.00 6.16
N PRO A 161 5.49 -10.04 7.39
CA PRO A 161 5.15 -11.29 8.04
C PRO A 161 3.92 -11.89 7.36
N ILE A 162 4.03 -13.11 6.86
CA ILE A 162 2.93 -13.81 6.18
C ILE A 162 2.52 -15.02 7.00
N PRO A 163 1.39 -14.92 7.74
CA PRO A 163 0.79 -16.05 8.45
C PRO A 163 -0.05 -16.92 7.53
N PRO A 164 -0.43 -18.13 7.93
CA PRO A 164 -1.51 -18.87 7.31
C PRO A 164 -2.78 -18.03 7.14
N GLU A 165 -3.54 -18.26 6.07
CA GLU A 165 -4.67 -17.42 5.63
C GLU A 165 -5.69 -17.12 6.75
N GLN A 166 -6.00 -18.14 7.56
CA GLN A 166 -6.94 -17.99 8.69
C GLN A 166 -6.51 -16.90 9.69
N TYR A 167 -5.21 -16.75 9.93
CA TYR A 167 -4.68 -15.73 10.84
C TYR A 167 -4.68 -14.35 10.20
N GLN A 168 -4.48 -14.23 8.87
CA GLN A 168 -4.59 -12.95 8.18
C GLN A 168 -5.98 -12.34 8.42
N THR A 169 -7.03 -13.13 8.23
CA THR A 169 -8.42 -12.70 8.47
C THR A 169 -8.67 -12.34 9.93
N GLN A 170 -8.16 -13.15 10.87
CA GLN A 170 -8.31 -12.86 12.30
C GLN A 170 -7.64 -11.54 12.71
N VAL A 171 -6.41 -11.28 12.23
CA VAL A 171 -5.70 -10.03 12.49
C VAL A 171 -6.49 -8.84 11.96
N VAL A 172 -6.99 -8.90 10.73
CA VAL A 172 -7.83 -7.84 10.15
C VAL A 172 -9.04 -7.55 11.04
N HIS A 173 -9.79 -8.58 11.44
CA HIS A 173 -10.98 -8.41 12.29
C HIS A 173 -10.64 -7.78 13.65
N GLN A 174 -9.52 -8.20 14.26
CA GLN A 174 -9.10 -7.64 15.56
C GLN A 174 -8.71 -6.16 15.43
N VAL A 175 -7.95 -5.79 14.41
CA VAL A 175 -7.56 -4.38 14.17
C VAL A 175 -8.79 -3.53 13.86
N GLU A 176 -9.70 -3.99 13.01
CA GLU A 176 -10.96 -3.29 12.72
C GLU A 176 -11.83 -3.10 13.98
N ARG A 177 -11.86 -4.11 14.87
CA ARG A 177 -12.56 -4.02 16.16
C ARG A 177 -11.94 -2.97 17.08
N ILE A 178 -10.61 -2.97 17.19
CA ILE A 178 -9.88 -1.99 18.02
C ILE A 178 -10.13 -0.56 17.50
N ASN A 179 -10.03 -0.35 16.19
CA ASN A 179 -10.25 0.95 15.58
C ASN A 179 -11.68 1.46 15.81
N ARG A 180 -12.70 0.58 15.74
CA ARG A 180 -14.09 0.95 16.08
C ARG A 180 -14.24 1.37 17.54
N LEU A 181 -13.59 0.66 18.47
CA LEU A 181 -13.62 1.01 19.90
C LEU A 181 -12.94 2.36 20.14
N LEU A 182 -11.77 2.60 19.55
CA LEU A 182 -11.07 3.89 19.65
C LEU A 182 -11.93 5.04 19.13
N SER A 183 -12.51 4.89 17.94
CA SER A 183 -13.39 5.92 17.36
C SER A 183 -14.65 6.19 18.22
N SER A 184 -15.16 5.17 18.90
CA SER A 184 -16.30 5.35 19.81
C SER A 184 -15.92 6.11 21.09
N ILE A 185 -14.71 5.87 21.61
CA ILE A 185 -14.16 6.60 22.76
C ILE A 185 -13.92 8.07 22.38
N GLU A 186 -13.28 8.33 21.25
CA GLU A 186 -13.04 9.69 20.76
C GLU A 186 -14.33 10.51 20.65
N LYS A 187 -15.40 9.89 20.07
CA LYS A 187 -16.72 10.52 19.98
C LYS A 187 -17.39 10.77 21.33
N SER A 188 -17.06 9.99 22.36
CA SER A 188 -17.62 10.18 23.70
C SER A 188 -16.89 11.25 24.51
N LEU A 189 -15.70 11.67 24.06
CA LEU A 189 -14.87 12.70 24.69
C LEU A 189 -14.98 14.08 24.02
N SER A 190 -15.60 14.13 22.84
CA SER A 190 -15.85 15.37 22.07
C SER A 190 -17.23 15.92 22.35
#